data_54c4abb0f92e87d30d14765940de873a
#
_entry.id   54c4abb0f92e87d30d14765940de873a
#
_cell.length_a   1.000
_cell.length_b   1.000
_cell.length_c   1.000
_cell.angle_alpha   90.00
_cell.angle_beta   90.00
_cell.angle_gamma   90.00
#
_symmetry.space_group_name_H-M   'P 1'
#
loop_
_entity.id
_entity.type
_entity.pdbx_description
1 polymer ?
#
loop_
_entity_poly.entity_id
_entity_poly.type
_entity_poly.pdbx_seq_one_letter_code
_entity_poly.pdbx_strand_id
1 'polypeptide(L)'
;MAAHLASIKDQSSSYVDAILGPDPDAPRLTLPGLLVIDTPGHESFSNLRSRGSSLCDMAILVVDLMHGLEPQTLESISMLKRKRTPFVVALNKVDRCYDWSPTEGASIREALAKQAQNTLDEFEQKKANAFTELNEQSLNVALYWDNDDPGSTVSVVPTSAITGEGVPDLLRVVLSLTQQRLAAKLMFGYNLQCTVLEVKVVEGLGATLDVILVNGCLHAGDTMVLC
;
A
#
# COMPACT_ATOMS: atom_id res chain seq x y z
N MET A 1 16.38 9.46 6.15
CA MET A 1 15.55 8.69 5.21
C MET A 1 16.36 8.01 4.10
N ALA A 2 17.35 8.64 3.47
CA ALA A 2 18.19 8.01 2.43
C ALA A 2 19.04 6.81 2.90
N ALA A 3 19.44 6.75 4.16
CA ALA A 3 20.26 5.66 4.71
C ALA A 3 19.49 4.33 4.88
N HIS A 4 18.15 4.38 4.93
CA HIS A 4 17.33 3.16 5.10
C HIS A 4 17.12 2.41 3.78
N LEU A 5 17.15 3.11 2.65
CA LEU A 5 17.01 2.51 1.31
C LEU A 5 18.28 1.79 0.83
N ALA A 6 19.46 2.22 1.26
CA ALA A 6 20.72 1.57 0.91
C ALA A 6 20.92 0.22 1.62
N SER A 7 20.35 0.05 2.82
CA SER A 7 20.43 -1.21 3.60
C SER A 7 19.53 -2.32 3.04
N ILE A 8 18.53 -1.98 2.25
CA ILE A 8 17.58 -2.96 1.68
C ILE A 8 18.21 -3.73 0.49
N LYS A 9 19.20 -3.17 -0.18
CA LYS A 9 19.79 -3.79 -1.39
C LYS A 9 20.52 -5.11 -1.13
N ASP A 10 21.10 -5.31 0.04
CA ASP A 10 21.86 -6.54 0.34
C ASP A 10 21.06 -7.59 1.14
N GLN A 11 19.93 -7.19 1.74
CA GLN A 11 19.04 -8.10 2.46
C GLN A 11 17.75 -8.44 1.69
N SER A 12 17.54 -7.84 0.53
CA SER A 12 16.26 -7.90 -0.19
C SER A 12 15.87 -9.29 -0.68
N SER A 13 16.82 -10.13 -1.08
CA SER A 13 16.52 -11.49 -1.53
C SER A 13 15.98 -12.35 -0.38
N SER A 14 16.62 -12.33 0.76
CA SER A 14 16.26 -13.15 1.93
C SER A 14 14.95 -12.67 2.60
N TYR A 15 14.71 -11.35 2.67
CA TYR A 15 13.47 -10.80 3.26
C TYR A 15 12.26 -11.00 2.36
N VAL A 16 12.45 -10.84 1.06
CA VAL A 16 11.40 -11.03 0.07
C VAL A 16 11.05 -12.51 -0.07
N ASP A 17 12.03 -13.40 -0.06
CA ASP A 17 11.79 -14.84 -0.04
C ASP A 17 11.14 -15.32 1.27
N ALA A 18 11.44 -14.65 2.40
CA ALA A 18 10.77 -14.90 3.68
C ALA A 18 9.31 -14.40 3.70
N ILE A 19 9.02 -13.28 3.02
CA ILE A 19 7.67 -12.70 2.91
C ILE A 19 6.82 -13.47 1.89
N LEU A 20 7.42 -13.91 0.78
CA LEU A 20 6.70 -14.63 -0.26
C LEU A 20 6.49 -16.12 0.05
N GLY A 21 7.23 -16.64 1.05
CA GLY A 21 7.24 -18.05 1.39
C GLY A 21 7.92 -18.93 0.32
N PRO A 22 8.16 -20.20 0.61
CA PRO A 22 8.78 -21.15 -0.32
C PRO A 22 7.74 -21.70 -1.32
N ASP A 23 6.96 -20.85 -1.96
CA ASP A 23 6.04 -21.26 -3.01
C ASP A 23 6.84 -21.39 -4.31
N PRO A 24 7.09 -22.59 -4.82
CA PRO A 24 7.88 -22.81 -6.04
C PRO A 24 7.20 -22.21 -7.28
N ASP A 25 5.90 -21.94 -7.23
CA ASP A 25 5.12 -21.33 -8.30
C ASP A 25 4.93 -19.81 -8.12
N ALA A 26 5.48 -19.22 -7.04
CA ALA A 26 5.42 -17.78 -6.86
C ALA A 26 6.20 -17.07 -7.98
N PRO A 27 5.59 -16.08 -8.65
CA PRO A 27 6.27 -15.37 -9.72
C PRO A 27 7.53 -14.69 -9.16
N ARG A 28 8.66 -14.97 -9.78
CA ARG A 28 9.96 -14.38 -9.39
C ARG A 28 9.84 -12.87 -9.38
N LEU A 29 10.22 -12.24 -8.28
CA LEU A 29 10.20 -10.79 -8.16
C LEU A 29 11.22 -10.16 -9.09
N THR A 30 10.73 -9.29 -9.96
CA THR A 30 11.55 -8.52 -10.91
C THR A 30 11.63 -7.05 -10.53
N LEU A 31 10.85 -6.63 -9.51
CA LEU A 31 10.85 -5.25 -9.04
C LEU A 31 12.10 -4.96 -8.20
N PRO A 32 12.78 -3.82 -8.45
CA PRO A 32 14.01 -3.47 -7.72
C PRO A 32 13.75 -3.03 -6.27
N GLY A 33 12.51 -2.66 -5.94
CA GLY A 33 12.11 -2.21 -4.61
C GLY A 33 10.76 -1.48 -4.62
N LEU A 34 10.33 -1.07 -3.44
CA LEU A 34 9.13 -0.26 -3.22
C LEU A 34 9.51 1.04 -2.54
N LEU A 35 9.01 2.17 -3.06
CA LEU A 35 9.01 3.44 -2.36
C LEU A 35 7.65 3.62 -1.70
N VAL A 36 7.62 3.67 -0.38
CA VAL A 36 6.40 3.92 0.39
C VAL A 36 6.30 5.41 0.70
N ILE A 37 5.20 6.02 0.27
CA ILE A 37 4.86 7.43 0.57
C ILE A 37 3.71 7.41 1.57
N ASP A 38 4.01 7.71 2.82
CA ASP A 38 3.00 7.84 3.86
C ASP A 38 2.24 9.16 3.70
N THR A 39 0.91 9.09 3.84
CA THR A 39 0.05 10.27 3.78
C THR A 39 -0.72 10.38 5.09
N PRO A 40 -0.59 11.52 5.82
CA PRO A 40 -1.35 11.72 7.04
C PRO A 40 -2.86 11.63 6.80
N GLY A 41 -3.57 10.91 7.69
CA GLY A 41 -5.02 10.70 7.61
C GLY A 41 -5.87 11.92 7.94
N HIS A 42 -5.31 12.93 8.62
CA HIS A 42 -6.07 14.09 9.09
C HIS A 42 -6.61 14.97 7.94
N GLU A 43 -7.81 15.55 8.12
CA GLU A 43 -8.48 16.37 7.08
C GLU A 43 -7.64 17.53 6.55
N SER A 44 -6.81 18.14 7.42
CA SER A 44 -5.92 19.24 7.06
C SER A 44 -4.85 18.88 6.02
N PHE A 45 -4.66 17.60 5.71
CA PHE A 45 -3.63 17.11 4.78
C PHE A 45 -4.18 16.63 3.43
N SER A 46 -5.37 17.11 3.03
CA SER A 46 -5.98 16.77 1.73
C SER A 46 -5.04 17.07 0.53
N ASN A 47 -4.27 18.15 0.62
CA ASN A 47 -3.27 18.49 -0.40
C ASN A 47 -2.14 17.47 -0.51
N LEU A 48 -1.67 16.92 0.62
CA LEU A 48 -0.63 15.87 0.61
C LEU A 48 -1.19 14.56 0.06
N ARG A 49 -2.42 14.18 0.41
CA ARG A 49 -3.12 13.03 -0.18
C ARG A 49 -3.29 13.20 -1.68
N SER A 50 -3.70 14.39 -2.13
CA SER A 50 -3.86 14.70 -3.55
C SER A 50 -2.55 14.60 -4.32
N ARG A 51 -1.45 15.12 -3.78
CA ARG A 51 -0.10 15.01 -4.37
C ARG A 51 0.40 13.56 -4.33
N GLY A 52 0.31 12.88 -3.17
CA GLY A 52 0.71 11.48 -3.03
C GLY A 52 -0.01 10.57 -4.01
N SER A 53 -1.34 10.68 -4.12
CA SER A 53 -2.13 9.89 -5.08
C SER A 53 -1.83 10.21 -6.55
N SER A 54 -1.19 11.35 -6.86
CA SER A 54 -0.74 11.69 -8.22
C SER A 54 0.61 11.05 -8.57
N LEU A 55 1.39 10.70 -7.56
CA LEU A 55 2.78 10.25 -7.69
C LEU A 55 2.91 8.74 -7.51
N CYS A 56 1.91 8.10 -6.89
CA CYS A 56 1.97 6.66 -6.67
C CYS A 56 1.47 5.88 -7.89
N ASP A 57 2.15 4.80 -8.19
CA ASP A 57 1.74 3.84 -9.21
C ASP A 57 0.66 2.90 -8.69
N MET A 58 0.70 2.60 -7.39
CA MET A 58 -0.29 1.81 -6.67
C MET A 58 -0.52 2.39 -5.28
N ALA A 59 -1.75 2.30 -4.79
CA ALA A 59 -2.10 2.75 -3.44
C ALA A 59 -2.53 1.59 -2.54
N ILE A 60 -2.32 1.76 -1.24
CA ILE A 60 -2.91 0.92 -0.20
C ILE A 60 -3.93 1.79 0.53
N LEU A 61 -5.21 1.44 0.41
CA LEU A 61 -6.29 2.08 1.13
C LEU A 61 -6.51 1.36 2.45
N VAL A 62 -6.21 2.04 3.55
CA VAL A 62 -6.39 1.46 4.89
C VAL A 62 -7.81 1.75 5.38
N VAL A 63 -8.53 0.70 5.72
CA VAL A 63 -9.89 0.73 6.28
C VAL A 63 -9.87 0.13 7.67
N ASP A 64 -10.50 0.77 8.62
CA ASP A 64 -10.64 0.27 9.98
C ASP A 64 -11.76 -0.79 10.03
N LEU A 65 -11.43 -2.03 10.39
CA LEU A 65 -12.40 -3.12 10.52
C LEU A 65 -13.50 -2.81 11.54
N MET A 66 -13.16 -2.05 12.58
CA MET A 66 -14.07 -1.79 13.70
C MET A 66 -15.05 -0.64 13.40
N HIS A 67 -14.63 0.35 12.62
CA HIS A 67 -15.38 1.59 12.38
C HIS A 67 -15.91 1.71 10.94
N GLY A 68 -15.41 0.88 10.01
CA GLY A 68 -15.78 0.96 8.60
C GLY A 68 -15.17 2.16 7.86
N LEU A 69 -15.91 2.74 6.93
CA LEU A 69 -15.43 3.84 6.09
C LEU A 69 -15.64 5.19 6.78
N GLU A 70 -14.55 5.83 7.15
CA GLU A 70 -14.54 7.21 7.66
C GLU A 70 -14.59 8.24 6.51
N PRO A 71 -14.97 9.51 6.77
CA PRO A 71 -15.05 10.56 5.74
C PRO A 71 -13.75 10.71 4.94
N GLN A 72 -12.59 10.62 5.59
CA GLN A 72 -11.28 10.67 4.93
C GLN A 72 -11.00 9.46 4.03
N THR A 73 -11.56 8.30 4.37
CA THR A 73 -11.49 7.10 3.52
C THR A 73 -12.31 7.30 2.26
N LEU A 74 -13.51 7.87 2.37
CA LEU A 74 -14.38 8.19 1.24
C LEU A 74 -13.73 9.22 0.29
N GLU A 75 -13.08 10.25 0.85
CA GLU A 75 -12.31 11.23 0.07
C GLU A 75 -11.19 10.53 -0.70
N SER A 76 -10.45 9.63 -0.03
CA SER A 76 -9.35 8.88 -0.64
C SER A 76 -9.85 7.97 -1.77
N ILE A 77 -10.96 7.26 -1.59
CA ILE A 77 -11.60 6.45 -2.64
C ILE A 77 -11.95 7.31 -3.85
N SER A 78 -12.58 8.47 -3.62
CA SER A 78 -12.95 9.39 -4.68
C SER A 78 -11.75 9.89 -5.47
N MET A 79 -10.64 10.20 -4.79
CA MET A 79 -9.39 10.61 -5.43
C MET A 79 -8.76 9.50 -6.26
N LEU A 80 -8.67 8.28 -5.72
CA LEU A 80 -8.09 7.13 -6.41
C LEU A 80 -8.89 6.78 -7.68
N LYS A 81 -10.23 6.82 -7.59
CA LYS A 81 -11.12 6.61 -8.75
C LYS A 81 -10.92 7.67 -9.82
N ARG A 82 -10.92 8.94 -9.45
CA ARG A 82 -10.73 10.06 -10.39
C ARG A 82 -9.40 9.97 -11.13
N LYS A 83 -8.35 9.53 -10.44
CA LYS A 83 -7.01 9.38 -11.03
C LYS A 83 -6.78 8.03 -11.69
N ARG A 84 -7.72 7.10 -11.55
CA ARG A 84 -7.59 5.72 -12.02
C ARG A 84 -6.34 5.01 -11.48
N THR A 85 -5.93 5.38 -10.26
CA THR A 85 -4.81 4.72 -9.59
C THR A 85 -5.28 3.36 -9.08
N PRO A 86 -4.62 2.25 -9.45
CA PRO A 86 -4.94 0.94 -8.90
C PRO A 86 -4.63 0.92 -7.41
N PHE A 87 -5.45 0.22 -6.62
CA PHE A 87 -5.25 0.14 -5.18
C PHE A 87 -5.69 -1.21 -4.62
N VAL A 88 -5.15 -1.53 -3.45
CA VAL A 88 -5.52 -2.66 -2.62
C VAL A 88 -6.10 -2.12 -1.32
N VAL A 89 -7.08 -2.78 -0.75
CA VAL A 89 -7.64 -2.43 0.56
C VAL A 89 -6.95 -3.25 1.64
N ALA A 90 -6.35 -2.57 2.62
CA ALA A 90 -5.90 -3.17 3.87
C ALA A 90 -7.01 -2.99 4.92
N LEU A 91 -7.70 -4.06 5.26
CA LEU A 91 -8.72 -4.07 6.32
C LEU A 91 -8.01 -4.25 7.66
N ASN A 92 -7.67 -3.13 8.29
CA ASN A 92 -6.77 -3.08 9.43
C ASN A 92 -7.49 -3.21 10.77
N LYS A 93 -6.73 -3.52 11.81
CA LYS A 93 -7.15 -3.71 13.20
C LYS A 93 -7.92 -5.01 13.45
N VAL A 94 -7.58 -6.09 12.77
CA VAL A 94 -8.16 -7.42 13.04
C VAL A 94 -7.90 -7.88 14.48
N ASP A 95 -6.79 -7.43 15.07
CA ASP A 95 -6.41 -7.67 16.47
C ASP A 95 -7.39 -7.09 17.49
N ARG A 96 -8.34 -6.27 17.08
CA ARG A 96 -9.38 -5.69 17.92
C ARG A 96 -10.65 -6.54 18.00
N CYS A 97 -10.75 -7.61 17.24
CA CYS A 97 -11.84 -8.58 17.40
C CYS A 97 -11.77 -9.21 18.80
N TYR A 98 -12.93 -9.50 19.37
CA TYR A 98 -13.03 -10.06 20.70
C TYR A 98 -12.25 -11.39 20.80
N ASP A 99 -11.47 -11.53 21.86
CA ASP A 99 -10.66 -12.72 22.17
C ASP A 99 -9.68 -13.12 21.05
N TRP A 100 -9.18 -12.14 20.31
CA TRP A 100 -8.21 -12.38 19.25
C TRP A 100 -6.90 -12.94 19.81
N SER A 101 -6.46 -14.08 19.29
CA SER A 101 -5.20 -14.71 19.65
C SER A 101 -4.11 -14.32 18.62
N PRO A 102 -3.19 -13.39 18.95
CA PRO A 102 -2.24 -12.86 17.99
C PRO A 102 -1.17 -13.90 17.61
N THR A 103 -0.78 -13.88 16.33
CA THR A 103 0.35 -14.64 15.81
C THR A 103 1.25 -13.66 15.04
N GLU A 104 2.28 -13.13 15.71
CA GLU A 104 3.12 -12.06 15.17
C GLU A 104 3.69 -12.39 13.78
N GLY A 105 3.48 -11.46 12.83
CA GLY A 105 4.02 -11.54 11.48
C GLY A 105 3.51 -12.69 10.61
N ALA A 106 2.49 -13.41 11.07
CA ALA A 106 1.94 -14.55 10.31
C ALA A 106 1.10 -14.10 9.11
N SER A 107 0.92 -15.02 8.16
CA SER A 107 -0.14 -14.89 7.15
C SER A 107 -1.50 -14.77 7.83
N ILE A 108 -2.37 -13.92 7.31
CA ILE A 108 -3.70 -13.72 7.89
C ILE A 108 -4.54 -15.02 7.87
N ARG A 109 -4.34 -15.88 6.88
CA ARG A 109 -5.04 -17.18 6.82
C ARG A 109 -4.62 -18.11 7.95
N GLU A 110 -3.34 -18.11 8.29
CA GLU A 110 -2.81 -18.88 9.44
C GLU A 110 -3.30 -18.30 10.77
N ALA A 111 -3.34 -16.97 10.88
CA ALA A 111 -3.86 -16.29 12.06
C ALA A 111 -5.35 -16.60 12.27
N LEU A 112 -6.18 -16.51 11.23
CA LEU A 112 -7.60 -16.85 11.27
C LEU A 112 -7.84 -18.33 11.64
N ALA A 113 -7.04 -19.25 11.12
CA ALA A 113 -7.17 -20.67 11.40
C ALA A 113 -6.97 -21.04 12.90
N LYS A 114 -6.32 -20.15 13.65
CA LYS A 114 -6.06 -20.34 15.10
C LYS A 114 -7.12 -19.69 16.00
N GLN A 115 -8.04 -18.90 15.44
CA GLN A 115 -9.02 -18.18 16.21
C GLN A 115 -10.17 -19.09 16.68
N ALA A 116 -10.78 -18.71 17.80
CA ALA A 116 -12.01 -19.33 18.29
C ALA A 116 -13.20 -18.96 17.38
N GLN A 117 -14.25 -19.81 17.38
CA GLN A 117 -15.40 -19.63 16.51
C GLN A 117 -16.12 -18.28 16.74
N ASN A 118 -16.27 -17.84 17.99
CA ASN A 118 -16.87 -16.55 18.33
C ASN A 118 -16.10 -15.37 17.74
N THR A 119 -14.75 -15.43 17.73
CA THR A 119 -13.87 -14.42 17.14
C THR A 119 -14.02 -14.39 15.62
N LEU A 120 -14.11 -15.58 15.00
CA LEU A 120 -14.35 -15.71 13.56
C LEU A 120 -15.71 -15.15 13.16
N ASP A 121 -16.77 -15.43 13.95
CA ASP A 121 -18.12 -14.93 13.68
C ASP A 121 -18.16 -13.39 13.75
N GLU A 122 -17.48 -12.79 14.73
CA GLU A 122 -17.35 -11.33 14.79
C GLU A 122 -16.57 -10.77 13.60
N PHE A 123 -15.43 -11.38 13.27
CA PHE A 123 -14.62 -10.96 12.11
C PHE A 123 -15.46 -11.01 10.83
N GLU A 124 -16.20 -12.10 10.59
CA GLU A 124 -17.05 -12.25 9.41
C GLU A 124 -18.15 -11.20 9.36
N GLN A 125 -18.80 -10.91 10.49
CA GLN A 125 -19.82 -9.86 10.56
C GLN A 125 -19.23 -8.47 10.25
N LYS A 126 -18.09 -8.13 10.84
CA LYS A 126 -17.43 -6.84 10.62
C LYS A 126 -16.93 -6.70 9.19
N LYS A 127 -16.36 -7.76 8.64
CA LYS A 127 -15.94 -7.82 7.24
C LYS A 127 -17.13 -7.59 6.30
N ALA A 128 -18.27 -8.27 6.54
CA ALA A 128 -19.47 -8.12 5.73
C ALA A 128 -19.98 -6.67 5.72
N ASN A 129 -19.97 -6.00 6.87
CA ASN A 129 -20.33 -4.59 6.97
C ASN A 129 -19.38 -3.70 6.14
N ALA A 130 -18.07 -3.86 6.32
CA ALA A 130 -17.08 -3.08 5.54
C ALA A 130 -17.21 -3.34 4.02
N PHE A 131 -17.49 -4.57 3.61
CA PHE A 131 -17.72 -4.90 2.20
C PHE A 131 -18.98 -4.24 1.66
N THR A 132 -20.04 -4.19 2.43
CA THR A 132 -21.28 -3.51 2.06
C THR A 132 -21.01 -2.02 1.82
N GLU A 133 -20.34 -1.36 2.75
CA GLU A 133 -19.97 0.06 2.63
C GLU A 133 -19.07 0.33 1.41
N LEU A 134 -18.09 -0.55 1.13
CA LEU A 134 -17.24 -0.44 -0.06
C LEU A 134 -18.03 -0.64 -1.36
N ASN A 135 -18.97 -1.58 -1.38
CA ASN A 135 -19.85 -1.80 -2.52
C ASN A 135 -20.78 -0.61 -2.77
N GLU A 136 -21.27 0.07 -1.73
CA GLU A 136 -22.04 1.33 -1.84
C GLU A 136 -21.21 2.43 -2.53
N GLN A 137 -19.89 2.40 -2.35
CA GLN A 137 -18.98 3.27 -3.11
C GLN A 137 -18.74 2.78 -4.54
N SER A 138 -19.52 1.84 -5.06
CA SER A 138 -19.34 1.23 -6.39
C SER A 138 -17.93 0.62 -6.58
N LEU A 139 -17.47 -0.08 -5.58
CA LEU A 139 -16.25 -0.88 -5.60
C LEU A 139 -16.64 -2.34 -5.49
N ASN A 140 -16.30 -3.15 -6.49
CA ASN A 140 -16.37 -4.60 -6.33
C ASN A 140 -15.17 -5.02 -5.48
N VAL A 141 -15.41 -5.69 -4.37
CA VAL A 141 -14.37 -6.11 -3.44
C VAL A 141 -14.45 -7.60 -3.16
N ALA A 142 -13.31 -8.24 -3.01
CA ALA A 142 -13.19 -9.63 -2.57
C ALA A 142 -11.94 -9.80 -1.71
N LEU A 143 -11.94 -10.81 -0.84
CA LEU A 143 -10.71 -11.19 -0.15
C LEU A 143 -9.65 -11.62 -1.18
N TYR A 144 -8.39 -11.31 -0.92
CA TYR A 144 -7.32 -11.54 -1.89
C TYR A 144 -7.18 -12.99 -2.33
N TRP A 145 -7.58 -13.96 -1.48
CA TRP A 145 -7.55 -15.38 -1.81
C TRP A 145 -8.80 -15.89 -2.55
N ASP A 146 -9.87 -15.08 -2.59
CA ASP A 146 -11.13 -15.38 -3.29
C ASP A 146 -11.28 -14.51 -4.55
N ASN A 147 -10.26 -13.72 -4.90
CA ASN A 147 -10.31 -12.78 -6.02
C ASN A 147 -9.74 -13.41 -7.29
N ASP A 148 -10.62 -13.97 -8.10
CA ASP A 148 -10.25 -14.59 -9.40
C ASP A 148 -9.96 -13.56 -10.49
N ASP A 149 -10.49 -12.34 -10.38
CA ASP A 149 -10.27 -11.25 -11.35
C ASP A 149 -9.80 -9.97 -10.66
N PRO A 150 -8.52 -9.85 -10.33
CA PRO A 150 -7.97 -8.61 -9.78
C PRO A 150 -8.12 -7.40 -10.71
N GLY A 151 -8.56 -7.61 -11.98
CA GLY A 151 -8.80 -6.58 -13.00
C GLY A 151 -10.01 -5.73 -12.72
N SER A 152 -11.10 -6.34 -12.33
CA SER A 152 -12.38 -5.70 -12.09
C SER A 152 -12.74 -5.62 -10.60
N THR A 153 -12.10 -6.43 -9.77
CA THR A 153 -12.38 -6.57 -8.34
C THR A 153 -11.17 -6.13 -7.52
N VAL A 154 -11.41 -5.30 -6.53
CA VAL A 154 -10.36 -4.80 -5.62
C VAL A 154 -10.07 -5.86 -4.56
N SER A 155 -8.82 -6.24 -4.43
CA SER A 155 -8.38 -7.18 -3.40
C SER A 155 -8.40 -6.55 -2.02
N VAL A 156 -9.01 -7.22 -1.06
CA VAL A 156 -9.04 -6.85 0.35
C VAL A 156 -8.15 -7.81 1.13
N VAL A 157 -7.24 -7.26 1.91
CA VAL A 157 -6.34 -8.02 2.78
C VAL A 157 -6.58 -7.61 4.23
N PRO A 158 -7.09 -8.51 5.08
CA PRO A 158 -7.17 -8.23 6.51
C PRO A 158 -5.77 -8.15 7.11
N THR A 159 -5.55 -7.15 7.97
CA THR A 159 -4.23 -6.87 8.54
C THR A 159 -4.32 -6.39 9.98
N SER A 160 -3.25 -6.56 10.73
CA SER A 160 -2.99 -5.83 11.97
C SER A 160 -1.64 -5.12 11.87
N ALA A 161 -1.66 -3.80 11.99
CA ALA A 161 -0.43 -3.01 12.05
C ALA A 161 0.33 -3.18 13.37
N ILE A 162 -0.32 -3.69 14.42
CA ILE A 162 0.29 -3.89 15.74
C ILE A 162 1.02 -5.23 15.78
N THR A 163 0.34 -6.30 15.39
CA THR A 163 0.88 -7.67 15.45
C THR A 163 1.64 -8.07 14.18
N GLY A 164 1.49 -7.29 13.09
CA GLY A 164 2.09 -7.59 11.79
C GLY A 164 1.38 -8.68 10.99
N GLU A 165 0.28 -9.23 11.51
CA GLU A 165 -0.52 -10.25 10.83
C GLU A 165 -1.11 -9.70 9.53
N GLY A 166 -1.05 -10.49 8.46
CA GLY A 166 -1.54 -10.11 7.14
C GLY A 166 -0.69 -9.08 6.39
N VAL A 167 0.32 -8.48 7.03
CA VAL A 167 1.25 -7.55 6.34
C VAL A 167 2.07 -8.26 5.25
N PRO A 168 2.60 -9.48 5.47
CA PRO A 168 3.23 -10.25 4.41
C PRO A 168 2.30 -10.51 3.23
N ASP A 169 1.04 -10.86 3.50
CA ASP A 169 0.04 -11.08 2.46
C ASP A 169 -0.26 -9.81 1.67
N LEU A 170 -0.41 -8.67 2.37
CA LEU A 170 -0.61 -7.36 1.74
C LEU A 170 0.54 -7.02 0.79
N LEU A 171 1.78 -7.18 1.23
CA LEU A 171 2.97 -6.94 0.41
C LEU A 171 3.00 -7.87 -0.80
N ARG A 172 2.70 -9.15 -0.61
CA ARG A 172 2.60 -10.13 -1.70
C ARG A 172 1.58 -9.72 -2.76
N VAL A 173 0.38 -9.30 -2.34
CA VAL A 173 -0.68 -8.84 -3.24
C VAL A 173 -0.24 -7.59 -4.01
N VAL A 174 0.32 -6.60 -3.31
CA VAL A 174 0.83 -5.35 -3.93
C VAL A 174 1.90 -5.66 -4.96
N LEU A 175 2.90 -6.48 -4.62
CA LEU A 175 4.00 -6.86 -5.51
C LEU A 175 3.49 -7.62 -6.74
N SER A 176 2.61 -8.60 -6.54
CA SER A 176 2.02 -9.39 -7.62
C SER A 176 1.23 -8.53 -8.60
N LEU A 177 0.32 -7.69 -8.09
CA LEU A 177 -0.48 -6.78 -8.92
C LEU A 177 0.40 -5.74 -9.64
N THR A 178 1.44 -5.24 -8.99
CA THR A 178 2.39 -4.30 -9.60
C THR A 178 3.12 -4.95 -10.77
N GLN A 179 3.63 -6.16 -10.60
CA GLN A 179 4.30 -6.89 -11.68
C GLN A 179 3.37 -7.22 -12.84
N GLN A 180 2.15 -7.63 -12.54
CA GLN A 180 1.19 -8.03 -13.58
C GLN A 180 0.66 -6.84 -14.40
N ARG A 181 0.41 -5.69 -13.75
CA ARG A 181 -0.31 -4.57 -14.36
C ARG A 181 0.55 -3.37 -14.72
N LEU A 182 1.61 -3.15 -13.98
CA LEU A 182 2.40 -1.92 -14.08
C LEU A 182 3.79 -2.15 -14.66
N ALA A 183 4.17 -3.41 -14.99
CA ALA A 183 5.50 -3.72 -15.50
C ALA A 183 5.95 -2.80 -16.66
N ALA A 184 5.06 -2.58 -17.63
CA ALA A 184 5.36 -1.71 -18.78
C ALA A 184 5.50 -0.23 -18.39
N LYS A 185 4.73 0.24 -17.40
CA LYS A 185 4.77 1.63 -16.90
C LYS A 185 6.02 1.89 -16.06
N LEU A 186 6.50 0.87 -15.35
CA LEU A 186 7.64 0.95 -14.43
C LEU A 186 8.99 0.73 -15.11
N MET A 187 9.01 0.51 -16.43
CA MET A 187 10.27 0.41 -17.17
C MET A 187 11.03 1.74 -17.11
N PHE A 188 12.33 1.64 -16.81
CA PHE A 188 13.20 2.81 -16.76
C PHE A 188 13.22 3.56 -18.09
N GLY A 189 12.98 4.87 -18.03
CA GLY A 189 13.08 5.79 -19.13
C GLY A 189 14.21 6.79 -18.91
N TYR A 190 14.90 7.19 -19.99
CA TYR A 190 15.96 8.21 -19.90
C TYR A 190 15.41 9.64 -19.80
N ASN A 191 14.14 9.86 -20.14
CA ASN A 191 13.49 11.16 -20.02
C ASN A 191 13.30 11.51 -18.56
N LEU A 192 13.82 12.69 -18.14
CA LEU A 192 13.68 13.15 -16.77
C LEU A 192 12.21 13.39 -16.43
N GLN A 193 11.74 12.65 -15.43
CA GLN A 193 10.43 12.85 -14.81
C GLN A 193 10.63 12.99 -13.31
N CYS A 194 10.48 14.22 -12.84
CA CYS A 194 10.69 14.57 -11.45
C CYS A 194 9.53 15.43 -10.97
N THR A 195 8.99 15.12 -9.80
CA THR A 195 7.89 15.89 -9.22
C THR A 195 8.28 16.45 -7.87
N VAL A 196 8.02 17.74 -7.67
CA VAL A 196 8.27 18.43 -6.40
C VAL A 196 7.18 18.06 -5.40
N LEU A 197 7.58 17.49 -4.26
CA LEU A 197 6.69 17.18 -3.14
C LEU A 197 6.49 18.41 -2.25
N GLU A 198 7.59 19.01 -1.84
CA GLU A 198 7.58 20.10 -0.88
C GLU A 198 8.72 21.07 -1.15
N VAL A 199 8.47 22.34 -0.85
CA VAL A 199 9.46 23.41 -0.84
C VAL A 199 9.65 23.87 0.59
N LYS A 200 10.88 23.77 1.10
CA LYS A 200 11.24 24.17 2.47
C LYS A 200 12.34 25.21 2.42
N VAL A 201 12.33 26.12 3.39
CA VAL A 201 13.45 26.98 3.66
C VAL A 201 14.22 26.39 4.84
N VAL A 202 15.45 25.96 4.60
CA VAL A 202 16.33 25.39 5.62
C VAL A 202 17.38 26.44 5.98
N GLU A 203 17.54 26.72 7.26
CA GLU A 203 18.51 27.68 7.76
C GLU A 203 19.93 27.24 7.33
N GLY A 204 20.67 28.13 6.71
CA GLY A 204 22.01 27.87 6.17
C GLY A 204 22.08 27.26 4.77
N LEU A 205 20.99 26.68 4.27
CA LEU A 205 20.92 26.11 2.91
C LEU A 205 20.00 26.91 1.97
N GLY A 206 19.13 27.77 2.52
CA GLY A 206 18.15 28.51 1.72
C GLY A 206 16.93 27.67 1.33
N ALA A 207 16.38 27.93 0.15
CA ALA A 207 15.26 27.18 -0.39
C ALA A 207 15.72 25.79 -0.83
N THR A 208 15.10 24.76 -0.28
CA THR A 208 15.34 23.35 -0.61
C THR A 208 14.06 22.72 -1.16
N LEU A 209 14.23 21.73 -2.01
CA LEU A 209 13.13 21.03 -2.66
C LEU A 209 13.21 19.53 -2.32
N ASP A 210 12.13 19.00 -1.81
CA ASP A 210 11.95 17.54 -1.71
C ASP A 210 11.28 17.07 -3.00
N VAL A 211 11.93 16.19 -3.74
CA VAL A 211 11.48 15.73 -5.04
C VAL A 211 11.40 14.21 -5.12
N ILE A 212 10.48 13.69 -5.92
CA ILE A 212 10.48 12.29 -6.34
C ILE A 212 10.94 12.22 -7.79
N LEU A 213 12.05 11.54 -8.02
CA LEU A 213 12.56 11.20 -9.33
C LEU A 213 11.94 9.88 -9.78
N VAL A 214 11.04 9.94 -10.77
CA VAL A 214 10.35 8.77 -11.33
C VAL A 214 11.20 8.12 -12.41
N ASN A 215 11.75 8.94 -13.32
CA ASN A 215 12.59 8.51 -14.44
C ASN A 215 13.75 9.48 -14.66
N GLY A 216 14.79 9.00 -15.33
CA GLY A 216 16.00 9.79 -15.63
C GLY A 216 17.03 9.77 -14.51
N CYS A 217 18.03 10.60 -14.63
CA CYS A 217 19.12 10.76 -13.66
C CYS A 217 19.33 12.24 -13.35
N LEU A 218 19.66 12.53 -12.10
CA LEU A 218 20.09 13.84 -11.62
C LEU A 218 21.47 13.73 -11.00
N HIS A 219 22.38 14.63 -11.34
CA HIS A 219 23.72 14.69 -10.79
C HIS A 219 23.92 15.97 -9.99
N ALA A 220 24.82 15.91 -9.02
CA ALA A 220 25.20 17.11 -8.28
C ALA A 220 25.83 18.14 -9.22
N GLY A 221 25.30 19.36 -9.20
CA GLY A 221 25.74 20.44 -10.10
C GLY A 221 24.85 20.66 -11.33
N ASP A 222 23.86 19.78 -11.57
CA ASP A 222 22.90 19.98 -12.66
C ASP A 222 22.03 21.22 -12.39
N THR A 223 21.76 21.97 -13.45
CA THR A 223 20.82 23.11 -13.39
C THR A 223 19.42 22.63 -13.73
N MET A 224 18.49 22.83 -12.82
CA MET A 224 17.09 22.46 -12.99
C MET A 224 16.22 23.69 -13.22
N VAL A 225 15.25 23.57 -14.14
CA VAL A 225 14.18 24.54 -14.34
C VAL A 225 12.89 23.93 -13.82
N LEU A 226 12.22 24.66 -12.93
CA LEU A 226 10.95 24.24 -12.31
C LEU A 226 9.80 25.05 -12.90
N CYS A 227 8.67 24.39 -13.12
CA CYS A 227 7.42 25.02 -13.56
C CYS A 227 6.40 25.03 -12.43
#